data_44ead9a1c2f695669e2724e42547a2d8
#
_entry.id   44ead9a1c2f695669e2724e42547a2d8
#
_cell.length_a   1.000
_cell.length_b   1.000
_cell.length_c   1.000
_cell.angle_alpha   90.00
_cell.angle_beta   90.00
_cell.angle_gamma   90.00
#
_symmetry.space_group_name_H-M   'P 1'
#
loop_
_entity.id
_entity.type
_entity.pdbx_description
1 polymer ?
#
loop_
_entity_poly.entity_id
_entity_poly.type
_entity_poly.pdbx_seq_one_letter_code
_entity_poly.pdbx_strand_id
1 'polypeptide(L)'
;MSESLLMPALLTLALLSCMRSRADAYEAFVRGAKEGLLTAMEIAPYLCAILTAVSLLRETGLMDRAQALCAPVLSLLGMPAEAMSVVLLRPLSGSAALAAVTQVMHTAGADSRAALIACVVSGASETVFFTGSLYLGAAGVRQSRYAIPVSLAAYVTGVLAAAFLVR
;
A
#
# COMPACT_ATOMS: atom_id res chain seq x y z
N MET A 1 -14.47 11.74 11.20
CA MET A 1 -14.06 12.59 12.34
C MET A 1 -13.23 11.86 13.40
N SER A 2 -13.36 10.56 13.57
CA SER A 2 -12.59 9.80 14.59
C SER A 2 -11.12 9.58 14.22
N GLU A 3 -10.79 9.46 12.94
CA GLU A 3 -9.41 9.20 12.47
C GLU A 3 -8.48 10.39 12.65
N SER A 4 -9.00 11.63 12.58
CA SER A 4 -8.21 12.83 12.79
C SER A 4 -7.79 13.06 14.25
N LEU A 5 -8.43 12.39 15.21
CA LEU A 5 -8.12 12.50 16.65
C LEU A 5 -7.10 11.46 17.13
N LEU A 6 -6.85 10.40 16.37
CA LEU A 6 -5.97 9.30 16.78
C LEU A 6 -4.52 9.78 16.96
N MET A 7 -3.98 10.50 16.00
CA MET A 7 -2.61 11.03 16.07
C MET A 7 -2.41 12.03 17.20
N PRO A 8 -3.27 13.07 17.37
CA PRO A 8 -3.20 13.96 18.53
C PRO A 8 -3.33 13.22 19.87
N ALA A 9 -4.20 12.21 19.96
CA ALA A 9 -4.37 11.41 21.17
C ALA A 9 -3.11 10.59 21.51
N LEU A 10 -2.49 9.96 20.53
CA LEU A 10 -1.23 9.21 20.71
C LEU A 10 -0.10 10.15 21.17
N LEU A 11 0.04 11.31 20.54
CA LEU A 11 1.04 12.32 20.94
C LEU A 11 0.80 12.82 22.36
N THR A 12 -0.45 13.10 22.72
CA THR A 12 -0.82 13.53 24.07
C THR A 12 -0.51 12.44 25.10
N LEU A 13 -0.83 11.17 24.81
CA LEU A 13 -0.50 10.04 25.66
C LEU A 13 1.01 9.86 25.85
N ALA A 14 1.78 10.02 24.78
CA ALA A 14 3.24 9.94 24.83
C ALA A 14 3.82 11.05 25.74
N LEU A 15 3.35 12.29 25.59
CA LEU A 15 3.77 13.43 26.42
C LEU A 15 3.40 13.23 27.88
N LEU A 16 2.18 12.79 28.18
CA LEU A 16 1.76 12.47 29.55
C LEU A 16 2.58 11.37 30.19
N SER A 17 2.95 10.35 29.39
CA SER A 17 3.85 9.27 29.86
C SER A 17 5.24 9.79 30.19
N CYS A 18 5.79 10.71 29.38
CA CYS A 18 7.07 11.35 29.68
C CYS A 18 7.01 12.17 30.97
N MET A 19 5.95 12.94 31.17
CA MET A 19 5.77 13.72 32.40
C MET A 19 5.71 12.83 33.66
N ARG A 20 5.08 11.65 33.55
CA ARG A 20 4.97 10.70 34.65
C ARG A 20 6.28 9.96 34.96
N SER A 21 7.10 9.69 33.94
CA SER A 21 8.36 8.94 34.07
C SER A 21 9.57 9.80 34.44
N ARG A 22 9.40 11.12 34.64
CA ARG A 22 10.50 12.10 34.81
C ARG A 22 11.57 12.03 33.71
N ALA A 23 11.23 11.49 32.55
CA ALA A 23 12.11 11.49 31.39
C ALA A 23 12.18 12.89 30.78
N ASP A 24 13.37 13.29 30.32
CA ASP A 24 13.49 14.51 29.52
C ASP A 24 12.83 14.26 28.15
N ALA A 25 11.62 14.79 27.99
CA ALA A 25 10.82 14.62 26.78
C ALA A 25 11.52 15.20 25.54
N TYR A 26 12.27 16.30 25.72
CA TYR A 26 13.00 16.93 24.63
C TYR A 26 14.18 16.08 24.19
N GLU A 27 14.96 15.58 25.13
CA GLU A 27 16.10 14.70 24.83
C GLU A 27 15.65 13.38 24.19
N ALA A 28 14.56 12.78 24.69
CA ALA A 28 13.95 11.59 24.11
C ALA A 28 13.47 11.84 22.65
N PHE A 29 12.84 12.99 22.40
CA PHE A 29 12.40 13.39 21.07
C PHE A 29 13.58 13.57 20.12
N VAL A 30 14.63 14.30 20.53
CA VAL A 30 15.82 14.54 19.70
C VAL A 30 16.51 13.24 19.35
N ARG A 31 16.62 12.31 20.31
CA ARG A 31 17.19 10.98 20.06
C ARG A 31 16.36 10.17 19.08
N GLY A 32 15.05 10.10 19.27
CA GLY A 32 14.14 9.42 18.34
C GLY A 32 14.12 10.06 16.95
N ALA A 33 14.17 11.37 16.85
CA ALA A 33 14.27 12.09 15.57
C ALA A 33 15.58 11.76 14.83
N LYS A 34 16.71 11.69 15.55
CA LYS A 34 17.99 11.29 14.98
C LYS A 34 17.96 9.85 14.46
N GLU A 35 17.45 8.91 15.25
CA GLU A 35 17.30 7.51 14.86
C GLU A 35 16.36 7.36 13.65
N GLY A 36 15.22 8.07 13.66
CA GLY A 36 14.29 8.09 12.55
C GLY A 36 14.90 8.65 11.26
N LEU A 37 15.73 9.69 11.35
CA LEU A 37 16.42 10.25 10.19
C LEU A 37 17.45 9.27 9.63
N LEU A 38 18.22 8.61 10.47
CA LEU A 38 19.18 7.59 10.03
C LEU A 38 18.45 6.42 9.33
N THR A 39 17.37 5.93 9.92
CA THR A 39 16.53 4.89 9.31
C THR A 39 15.97 5.34 7.95
N ALA A 40 15.49 6.59 7.84
CA ALA A 40 15.01 7.14 6.58
C ALA A 40 16.11 7.16 5.50
N MET A 41 17.33 7.52 5.85
CA MET A 41 18.48 7.51 4.93
C MET A 41 18.86 6.09 4.50
N GLU A 42 18.81 5.11 5.40
CA GLU A 42 19.10 3.71 5.08
C GLU A 42 18.04 3.12 4.12
N ILE A 43 16.79 3.52 4.26
CA ILE A 43 15.66 3.06 3.46
C ILE A 43 15.57 3.77 2.10
N ALA A 44 16.02 5.03 2.01
CA ALA A 44 15.89 5.87 0.81
C ALA A 44 16.37 5.21 -0.50
N PRO A 45 17.52 4.51 -0.57
CA PRO A 45 17.95 3.85 -1.80
C PRO A 45 16.96 2.79 -2.31
N TYR A 46 16.38 2.01 -1.41
CA TYR A 46 15.39 0.98 -1.76
C TYR A 46 14.10 1.61 -2.28
N LEU A 47 13.67 2.73 -1.66
CA LEU A 47 12.52 3.50 -2.12
C LEU A 47 12.76 4.08 -3.52
N CYS A 48 13.91 4.68 -3.75
CA CYS A 48 14.27 5.22 -5.07
C CYS A 48 14.25 4.12 -6.13
N ALA A 49 14.83 2.95 -5.84
CA ALA A 49 14.88 1.84 -6.79
C ALA A 49 13.48 1.33 -7.16
N ILE A 50 12.60 1.09 -6.16
CA ILE A 50 11.25 0.59 -6.44
C ILE A 50 10.37 1.63 -7.13
N LEU A 51 10.46 2.90 -6.75
CA LEU A 51 9.72 3.99 -7.40
C LEU A 51 10.15 4.16 -8.85
N THR A 52 11.45 4.08 -9.13
CA THR A 52 11.97 4.11 -10.51
C THR A 52 11.47 2.92 -11.32
N ALA A 53 11.51 1.71 -10.77
CA ALA A 53 11.01 0.51 -11.45
C ALA A 53 9.52 0.62 -11.78
N VAL A 54 8.70 1.09 -10.83
CA VAL A 54 7.26 1.30 -11.06
C VAL A 54 6.99 2.38 -12.11
N SER A 55 7.77 3.47 -12.09
CA SER A 55 7.65 4.53 -13.12
C SER A 55 7.99 3.99 -14.51
N LEU A 56 9.06 3.22 -14.64
CA LEU A 56 9.44 2.58 -15.91
C LEU A 56 8.34 1.62 -16.41
N LEU A 57 7.74 0.83 -15.53
CA LEU A 57 6.64 -0.06 -15.90
C LEU A 57 5.43 0.69 -16.47
N ARG A 58 5.17 1.90 -15.97
CA ARG A 58 4.09 2.77 -16.47
C ARG A 58 4.45 3.42 -17.79
N GLU A 59 5.62 4.07 -17.86
CA GLU A 59 6.08 4.79 -19.05
C GLU A 59 6.26 3.87 -20.26
N THR A 60 6.64 2.62 -20.05
CA THR A 60 6.79 1.62 -21.12
C THR A 60 5.46 1.03 -21.61
N GLY A 61 4.33 1.38 -20.99
CA GLY A 61 3.02 0.79 -21.31
C GLY A 61 2.91 -0.70 -20.96
N LEU A 62 3.87 -1.23 -20.21
CA LEU A 62 3.87 -2.63 -19.78
C LEU A 62 2.71 -2.92 -18.83
N MET A 63 2.33 -1.91 -18.03
CA MET A 63 1.19 -1.98 -17.14
C MET A 63 -0.13 -2.14 -17.90
N ASP A 64 -0.32 -1.40 -19.00
CA ASP A 64 -1.52 -1.49 -19.83
C ASP A 64 -1.62 -2.85 -20.53
N ARG A 65 -0.48 -3.39 -20.97
CA ARG A 65 -0.42 -4.76 -21.54
C ARG A 65 -0.75 -5.81 -20.49
N ALA A 66 -0.22 -5.70 -19.27
CA ALA A 66 -0.54 -6.59 -18.18
C ALA A 66 -2.04 -6.54 -17.85
N GLN A 67 -2.64 -5.36 -17.85
CA GLN A 67 -4.06 -5.17 -17.65
C GLN A 67 -4.89 -5.87 -18.75
N ALA A 68 -4.51 -5.69 -20.01
CA ALA A 68 -5.18 -6.31 -21.15
C ALA A 68 -5.11 -7.86 -21.10
N LEU A 69 -3.98 -8.42 -20.65
CA LEU A 69 -3.80 -9.88 -20.48
C LEU A 69 -4.63 -10.43 -19.29
N CYS A 70 -4.74 -9.69 -18.21
CA CYS A 70 -5.49 -10.12 -17.02
C CYS A 70 -7.00 -9.90 -17.16
N ALA A 71 -7.42 -8.96 -18.01
CA ALA A 71 -8.83 -8.56 -18.17
C ALA A 71 -9.78 -9.75 -18.47
N PRO A 72 -9.50 -10.68 -19.40
CA PRO A 72 -10.41 -11.78 -19.70
C PRO A 72 -10.55 -12.74 -18.50
N VAL A 73 -9.49 -12.99 -17.74
CA VAL A 73 -9.52 -13.86 -16.57
C VAL A 73 -10.31 -13.20 -15.43
N LEU A 74 -10.06 -11.94 -15.15
CA LEU A 74 -10.74 -11.19 -14.09
C LEU A 74 -12.22 -10.97 -14.41
N SER A 75 -12.56 -10.76 -15.67
CA SER A 75 -13.97 -10.63 -16.09
C SER A 75 -14.77 -11.93 -15.91
N LEU A 76 -14.16 -13.08 -16.18
CA LEU A 76 -14.76 -14.39 -15.90
C LEU A 76 -15.03 -14.61 -14.41
N LEU A 77 -14.23 -14.00 -13.53
CA LEU A 77 -14.40 -14.03 -12.07
C LEU A 77 -15.38 -12.96 -11.57
N GLY A 78 -16.07 -12.27 -12.48
CA GLY A 78 -17.07 -11.25 -12.15
C GLY A 78 -16.47 -9.90 -11.69
N MET A 79 -15.18 -9.65 -11.97
CA MET A 79 -14.52 -8.39 -11.65
C MET A 79 -14.94 -7.31 -12.66
N PRO A 80 -15.46 -6.14 -12.22
CA PRO A 80 -15.74 -5.03 -13.11
C PRO A 80 -14.47 -4.51 -13.78
N ALA A 81 -14.55 -4.16 -15.06
CA ALA A 81 -13.40 -3.68 -15.84
C ALA A 81 -12.75 -2.43 -15.23
N GLU A 82 -13.56 -1.55 -14.66
CA GLU A 82 -13.10 -0.30 -14.03
C GLU A 82 -12.24 -0.55 -12.79
N ALA A 83 -12.49 -1.62 -12.03
CA ALA A 83 -11.73 -1.97 -10.84
C ALA A 83 -10.38 -2.64 -11.15
N MET A 84 -10.16 -3.11 -12.39
CA MET A 84 -8.94 -3.84 -12.77
C MET A 84 -7.67 -3.01 -12.60
N SER A 85 -7.72 -1.71 -12.88
CA SER A 85 -6.59 -0.81 -12.70
C SER A 85 -6.11 -0.78 -11.24
N VAL A 86 -7.04 -0.76 -10.28
CA VAL A 86 -6.71 -0.80 -8.86
C VAL A 86 -6.07 -2.14 -8.50
N VAL A 87 -6.64 -3.25 -8.96
CA VAL A 87 -6.12 -4.60 -8.72
C VAL A 87 -4.68 -4.76 -9.19
N LEU A 88 -4.32 -4.24 -10.35
CA LEU A 88 -2.97 -4.36 -10.88
C LEU A 88 -1.97 -3.37 -10.26
N LEU A 89 -2.43 -2.18 -9.91
CA LEU A 89 -1.57 -1.15 -9.35
C LEU A 89 -1.28 -1.36 -7.87
N ARG A 90 -2.21 -1.95 -7.12
CA ARG A 90 -2.11 -2.06 -5.67
C ARG A 90 -0.86 -2.80 -5.17
N PRO A 91 -0.45 -3.96 -5.72
CA PRO A 91 0.77 -4.64 -5.28
C PRO A 91 2.05 -3.84 -5.52
N LEU A 92 2.02 -2.91 -6.47
CA LEU A 92 3.17 -2.13 -6.92
C LEU A 92 3.27 -0.77 -6.23
N SER A 93 2.14 -0.05 -6.13
CA SER A 93 2.14 1.34 -5.65
C SER A 93 0.81 1.70 -4.98
N GLY A 94 0.88 2.02 -3.69
CA GLY A 94 -0.29 2.45 -2.91
C GLY A 94 -0.88 3.77 -3.40
N SER A 95 -0.03 4.77 -3.70
CA SER A 95 -0.49 6.07 -4.21
C SER A 95 -1.14 5.97 -5.58
N ALA A 96 -0.59 5.13 -6.44
CA ALA A 96 -1.18 4.86 -7.75
C ALA A 96 -2.51 4.12 -7.66
N ALA A 97 -2.60 3.15 -6.75
CA ALA A 97 -3.86 2.46 -6.49
C ALA A 97 -4.93 3.43 -5.94
N LEU A 98 -4.55 4.34 -5.04
CA LEU A 98 -5.46 5.34 -4.50
C LEU A 98 -5.96 6.31 -5.58
N ALA A 99 -5.08 6.77 -6.49
CA ALA A 99 -5.47 7.57 -7.64
C ALA A 99 -6.43 6.80 -8.57
N ALA A 100 -6.18 5.50 -8.80
CA ALA A 100 -7.07 4.65 -9.56
C ALA A 100 -8.43 4.44 -8.88
N VAL A 101 -8.47 4.27 -7.55
CA VAL A 101 -9.75 4.23 -6.78
C VAL A 101 -10.53 5.52 -6.99
N THR A 102 -9.88 6.67 -6.86
CA THR A 102 -10.52 7.97 -7.08
C THR A 102 -11.08 8.09 -8.49
N GLN A 103 -10.32 7.63 -9.49
CA GLN A 103 -10.78 7.62 -10.87
C GLN A 103 -12.00 6.71 -11.07
N VAL A 104 -12.00 5.51 -10.48
CA VAL A 104 -13.15 4.59 -10.54
C VAL A 104 -14.39 5.22 -9.91
N MET A 105 -14.24 5.88 -8.75
CA MET A 105 -15.34 6.60 -8.10
C MET A 105 -15.91 7.72 -8.97
N HIS A 106 -15.06 8.44 -9.70
CA HIS A 106 -15.50 9.51 -10.60
C HIS A 106 -16.19 8.99 -11.85
N THR A 107 -15.71 7.89 -12.43
CA THR A 107 -16.23 7.37 -13.71
C THR A 107 -17.44 6.44 -13.56
N ALA A 108 -17.41 5.55 -12.57
CA ALA A 108 -18.46 4.56 -12.34
C ALA A 108 -19.46 4.96 -11.24
N GLY A 109 -19.13 6.02 -10.46
CA GLY A 109 -19.89 6.43 -9.27
C GLY A 109 -19.37 5.81 -7.99
N ALA A 110 -19.42 6.58 -6.89
CA ALA A 110 -18.85 6.18 -5.61
C ALA A 110 -19.54 4.93 -5.00
N ASP A 111 -20.83 4.76 -5.23
CA ASP A 111 -21.62 3.63 -4.73
C ASP A 111 -21.70 2.47 -5.74
N SER A 112 -20.97 2.55 -6.85
CA SER A 112 -20.95 1.48 -7.83
C SER A 112 -20.22 0.25 -7.28
N ARG A 113 -20.62 -0.94 -7.77
CA ARG A 113 -19.93 -2.20 -7.42
C ARG A 113 -18.43 -2.13 -7.72
N ALA A 114 -18.04 -1.47 -8.80
CA ALA A 114 -16.64 -1.28 -9.17
C ALA A 114 -15.89 -0.45 -8.13
N ALA A 115 -16.45 0.67 -7.67
CA ALA A 115 -15.86 1.51 -6.64
C ALA A 115 -15.77 0.80 -5.29
N LEU A 116 -16.81 0.07 -4.89
CA LEU A 116 -16.79 -0.70 -3.65
C LEU A 116 -15.71 -1.79 -3.66
N ILE A 117 -15.59 -2.56 -4.75
CA ILE A 117 -14.52 -3.56 -4.91
C ILE A 117 -13.15 -2.88 -4.88
N ALA A 118 -12.97 -1.78 -5.59
CA ALA A 118 -11.73 -1.02 -5.60
C ALA A 118 -11.32 -0.53 -4.21
N CYS A 119 -12.27 -0.03 -3.41
CA CYS A 119 -12.05 0.38 -2.03
C CYS A 119 -11.67 -0.81 -1.13
N VAL A 120 -12.40 -1.93 -1.23
CA VAL A 120 -12.12 -3.13 -0.43
C VAL A 120 -10.73 -3.68 -0.77
N VAL A 121 -10.40 -3.83 -2.05
CA VAL A 121 -9.08 -4.30 -2.49
C VAL A 121 -7.97 -3.35 -2.01
N SER A 122 -8.19 -2.04 -2.11
CA SER A 122 -7.20 -1.04 -1.66
C SER A 122 -7.03 -1.04 -0.15
N GLY A 123 -8.10 -1.23 0.62
CA GLY A 123 -8.07 -1.20 2.09
C GLY A 123 -7.61 -2.50 2.74
N ALA A 124 -7.92 -3.65 2.11
CA ALA A 124 -7.62 -4.98 2.67
C ALA A 124 -6.25 -5.54 2.25
N SER A 125 -5.48 -4.82 1.43
CA SER A 125 -4.21 -5.30 0.89
C SER A 125 -3.08 -4.29 1.04
N GLU A 126 -1.85 -4.78 1.00
CA GLU A 126 -0.62 -3.98 1.04
C GLU A 126 0.10 -3.94 -0.31
N THR A 127 1.04 -3.00 -0.44
CA THR A 127 1.92 -2.88 -1.59
C THR A 127 3.05 -3.91 -1.49
N VAL A 128 2.79 -5.13 -1.97
CA VAL A 128 3.65 -6.30 -1.76
C VAL A 128 5.11 -6.02 -2.14
N PHE A 129 5.35 -5.45 -3.31
CA PHE A 129 6.71 -5.20 -3.79
C PHE A 129 7.39 -4.05 -3.05
N PHE A 130 6.67 -2.96 -2.78
CA PHE A 130 7.20 -1.83 -2.04
C PHE A 130 7.54 -2.24 -0.60
N THR A 131 6.59 -2.81 0.12
CA THR A 131 6.75 -3.24 1.51
C THR A 131 7.83 -4.33 1.62
N GLY A 132 7.80 -5.32 0.71
CA GLY A 132 8.81 -6.37 0.67
C GLY A 132 10.22 -5.83 0.44
N SER A 133 10.41 -4.93 -0.52
CA SER A 133 11.71 -4.32 -0.78
C SER A 133 12.22 -3.50 0.39
N LEU A 134 11.33 -2.75 1.04
CA LEU A 134 11.66 -1.91 2.18
C LEU A 134 12.14 -2.75 3.37
N TYR A 135 11.31 -3.72 3.81
CA TYR A 135 11.61 -4.50 5.00
C TYR A 135 12.76 -5.49 4.79
N LEU A 136 12.82 -6.17 3.64
CA LEU A 136 13.92 -7.08 3.33
C LEU A 136 15.24 -6.31 3.17
N GLY A 137 15.19 -5.13 2.55
CA GLY A 137 16.34 -4.25 2.40
C GLY A 137 16.86 -3.78 3.75
N ALA A 138 16.02 -3.23 4.61
CA ALA A 138 16.37 -2.77 5.97
C ALA A 138 16.90 -3.91 6.85
N ALA A 139 16.38 -5.14 6.70
CA ALA A 139 16.84 -6.32 7.41
C ALA A 139 18.11 -6.95 6.80
N GLY A 140 18.64 -6.44 5.70
CA GLY A 140 19.79 -7.01 4.98
C GLY A 140 19.51 -8.36 4.33
N VAL A 141 18.26 -8.74 4.17
CA VAL A 141 17.85 -10.03 3.61
C VAL A 141 17.85 -9.96 2.08
N ARG A 142 18.74 -10.69 1.44
CA ARG A 142 18.90 -10.68 -0.02
C ARG A 142 17.92 -11.60 -0.77
N GLN A 143 17.32 -12.57 -0.10
CA GLN A 143 16.42 -13.55 -0.73
C GLN A 143 15.09 -13.56 0.01
N SER A 144 14.03 -13.15 -0.69
CA SER A 144 12.66 -13.13 -0.14
C SER A 144 12.06 -14.53 0.08
N ARG A 145 12.69 -15.59 -0.48
CA ARG A 145 12.18 -16.98 -0.46
C ARG A 145 10.68 -17.03 -0.77
N TYR A 146 9.88 -17.40 0.22
CA TYR A 146 8.42 -17.54 0.07
C TYR A 146 7.64 -16.25 0.36
N ALA A 147 8.27 -15.18 0.88
CA ALA A 147 7.56 -13.98 1.31
C ALA A 147 6.78 -13.33 0.15
N ILE A 148 7.41 -13.05 -0.98
CA ILE A 148 6.74 -12.44 -2.12
C ILE A 148 5.67 -13.36 -2.75
N PRO A 149 5.95 -14.64 -3.07
CA PRO A 149 4.93 -15.55 -3.63
C PRO A 149 3.72 -15.73 -2.70
N VAL A 150 3.94 -15.88 -1.40
CA VAL A 150 2.84 -16.06 -0.43
C VAL A 150 2.02 -14.77 -0.31
N SER A 151 2.66 -13.61 -0.26
CA SER A 151 1.96 -12.32 -0.22
C SER A 151 1.13 -12.09 -1.48
N LEU A 152 1.63 -12.45 -2.67
CA LEU A 152 0.86 -12.37 -3.91
C LEU A 152 -0.30 -13.36 -3.94
N ALA A 153 -0.12 -14.59 -3.44
CA ALA A 153 -1.20 -15.56 -3.33
C ALA A 153 -2.30 -15.07 -2.37
N ALA A 154 -1.91 -14.53 -1.22
CA ALA A 154 -2.85 -13.92 -0.27
C ALA A 154 -3.57 -12.72 -0.89
N TYR A 155 -2.85 -11.87 -1.63
CA TYR A 155 -3.42 -10.75 -2.37
C TYR A 155 -4.49 -11.21 -3.37
N VAL A 156 -4.16 -12.18 -4.23
CA VAL A 156 -5.10 -12.73 -5.22
C VAL A 156 -6.34 -13.31 -4.52
N THR A 157 -6.16 -14.04 -3.42
CA THR A 157 -7.27 -14.56 -2.63
C THR A 157 -8.17 -13.43 -2.10
N GLY A 158 -7.58 -12.35 -1.59
CA GLY A 158 -8.32 -11.17 -1.14
C GLY A 158 -9.10 -10.48 -2.26
N VAL A 159 -8.50 -10.35 -3.45
CA VAL A 159 -9.15 -9.81 -4.65
C VAL A 159 -10.35 -10.65 -5.07
N LEU A 160 -10.20 -11.99 -5.09
CA LEU A 160 -11.28 -12.91 -5.41
C LEU A 160 -12.40 -12.84 -4.37
N ALA A 161 -12.05 -12.80 -3.09
CA ALA A 161 -13.02 -12.63 -2.01
C ALA A 161 -13.80 -11.31 -2.15
N ALA A 162 -13.13 -10.20 -2.45
CA ALA A 162 -13.77 -8.90 -2.68
C ALA A 162 -14.76 -8.97 -3.87
N ALA A 163 -14.35 -9.57 -5.00
CA ALA A 163 -15.21 -9.72 -6.16
C ALA A 163 -16.45 -10.57 -5.87
N PHE A 164 -16.35 -11.56 -4.99
CA PHE A 164 -17.42 -12.48 -4.65
C PHE A 164 -18.37 -11.93 -3.58
N LEU A 165 -17.84 -11.24 -2.57
CA LEU A 165 -18.62 -10.73 -1.43
C LEU A 165 -19.32 -9.40 -1.72
N VAL A 166 -18.73 -8.54 -2.56
CA VAL A 166 -19.32 -7.26 -2.97
C VAL A 166 -20.27 -7.52 -4.14
N ARG A 167 -21.55 -7.53 -3.81
CA ARG A 167 -22.63 -7.73 -4.80
C ARG A 167 -23.39 -6.44 -5.07
#